data_6a05b51c2675c73fcc97a9192b06c9f5
#
_entry.id   6a05b51c2675c73fcc97a9192b06c9f5
#
_cell.length_a   1.000
_cell.length_b   1.000
_cell.length_c   1.000
_cell.angle_alpha   90.00
_cell.angle_beta   90.00
_cell.angle_gamma   90.00
#
_symmetry.space_group_name_H-M   'P 1'
#
loop_
_entity.id
_entity.type
_entity.pdbx_description
1 polymer ?
#
loop_
_entity_poly.entity_id
_entity_poly.type
_entity_poly.pdbx_seq_one_letter_code
_entity_poly.pdbx_strand_id
1 'polypeptide(L)'
;MQTKENKMGVMPIDKLLISMSLPMMISMLVQALYNIVDSIFVSRINEYALRAVSLAFPVQSLMIAVAVGTAVGINAFLSKTLGEKNFEKANIIARNGIFIAIVSYVAFAVIGAVVSRPFFISQTDVLEVREYGVTYLTICCVAGMGIFLQTTLERLLQATGKTIYTMITQGIGAIINIILDPILIFGYFGLPRMGIAGAAVATVIGQIIAASMALAFNLKFNKELNLSMKGFRPNAHLIGQIYKVGAPSIVVQAIGSLMTYGMNLILAAFGSAQTVFGIYFKLQSFVFMPVFGLNNGMVPIIAYNYGAGHRDRVIKTIKHSVAYGVGIMFIGLLAMHIFPAQLMRMFDAEESLIAIGVPALETISLSFVFAGFCIVVGSVFQALGNGVYSMIVSVARQMCVLLPVAKLLSLSGDVTLIWWAFPIAELASVLLTSYFLVRIYRKVICHIGEPVQAKETTD
;
A
#
# COMPACT_ATOMS: atom_id res chain seq x y z
N MET A 1 -13.58 8.88 -34.94
CA MET A 1 -12.66 9.68 -34.10
C MET A 1 -11.41 8.85 -33.86
N GLN A 2 -10.27 9.25 -34.41
CA GLN A 2 -8.98 8.64 -34.06
C GLN A 2 -8.76 8.86 -32.57
N THR A 3 -8.88 7.82 -31.77
CA THR A 3 -8.52 7.85 -30.35
C THR A 3 -7.02 8.14 -30.28
N LYS A 4 -6.69 9.32 -29.72
CA LYS A 4 -5.31 9.73 -29.47
C LYS A 4 -4.62 8.57 -28.73
N GLU A 5 -3.53 8.04 -29.27
CA GLU A 5 -2.82 6.90 -28.67
C GLU A 5 -2.48 7.20 -27.20
N ASN A 6 -2.69 6.21 -26.30
CA ASN A 6 -2.42 6.39 -24.89
C ASN A 6 -0.93 6.67 -24.68
N LYS A 7 -0.61 7.69 -23.85
CA LYS A 7 0.78 8.10 -23.58
C LYS A 7 1.67 6.96 -23.10
N MET A 8 1.09 5.93 -22.47
CA MET A 8 1.83 4.76 -21.97
C MET A 8 2.47 3.95 -23.10
N GLY A 9 1.90 3.98 -24.32
CA GLY A 9 2.45 3.30 -25.50
C GLY A 9 3.47 4.11 -26.29
N VAL A 10 3.41 5.45 -26.25
CA VAL A 10 4.16 6.31 -27.20
C VAL A 10 5.17 7.25 -26.55
N MET A 11 4.93 7.74 -25.33
CA MET A 11 5.83 8.67 -24.65
C MET A 11 7.17 8.02 -24.32
N PRO A 12 8.33 8.74 -24.43
CA PRO A 12 9.63 8.23 -23.95
C PRO A 12 9.56 7.77 -22.50
N ILE A 13 10.14 6.60 -22.19
CA ILE A 13 9.97 5.92 -20.90
C ILE A 13 10.41 6.80 -19.72
N ASP A 14 11.53 7.53 -19.87
CA ASP A 14 12.07 8.36 -18.78
C ASP A 14 11.06 9.45 -18.38
N LYS A 15 10.52 10.17 -19.36
CA LYS A 15 9.50 11.20 -19.15
C LYS A 15 8.18 10.61 -18.68
N LEU A 16 7.79 9.45 -19.21
CA LEU A 16 6.57 8.76 -18.85
C LEU A 16 6.61 8.31 -17.38
N LEU A 17 7.68 7.64 -16.99
CA LEU A 17 7.86 7.13 -15.64
C LEU A 17 7.81 8.27 -14.61
N ILE A 18 8.54 9.37 -14.84
CA ILE A 18 8.50 10.55 -13.96
C ILE A 18 7.09 11.15 -13.93
N SER A 19 6.45 11.34 -15.09
CA SER A 19 5.12 11.96 -15.17
C SER A 19 4.01 11.15 -14.48
N MET A 20 4.19 9.84 -14.36
CA MET A 20 3.23 8.97 -13.69
C MET A 20 3.60 8.71 -12.23
N SER A 21 4.88 8.58 -11.92
CA SER A 21 5.33 8.24 -10.58
C SER A 21 5.44 9.43 -9.65
N LEU A 22 5.89 10.60 -10.12
CA LEU A 22 6.07 11.78 -9.28
C LEU A 22 4.76 12.23 -8.58
N PRO A 23 3.61 12.32 -9.27
CA PRO A 23 2.34 12.58 -8.60
C PRO A 23 2.01 11.53 -7.52
N MET A 24 2.30 10.26 -7.78
CA MET A 24 2.04 9.18 -6.84
C MET A 24 2.99 9.21 -5.64
N MET A 25 4.26 9.59 -5.84
CA MET A 25 5.23 9.77 -4.76
C MET A 25 4.80 10.90 -3.82
N ILE A 26 4.38 12.04 -4.37
CA ILE A 26 3.84 13.15 -3.60
C ILE A 26 2.60 12.72 -2.82
N SER A 27 1.69 12.01 -3.45
CA SER A 27 0.48 11.48 -2.84
C SER A 27 0.78 10.57 -1.65
N MET A 28 1.75 9.65 -1.79
CA MET A 28 2.17 8.74 -0.72
C MET A 28 2.82 9.49 0.45
N LEU A 29 3.62 10.54 0.17
CA LEU A 29 4.18 11.39 1.22
C LEU A 29 3.10 12.18 1.97
N VAL A 30 2.12 12.74 1.24
CA VAL A 30 0.97 13.43 1.86
C VAL A 30 0.20 12.46 2.76
N GLN A 31 0.02 11.21 2.32
CA GLN A 31 -0.64 10.18 3.12
C GLN A 31 0.16 9.83 4.39
N ALA A 32 1.49 9.75 4.31
CA ALA A 32 2.33 9.54 5.49
C ALA A 32 2.21 10.69 6.49
N LEU A 33 2.22 11.93 6.01
CA LEU A 33 2.05 13.13 6.85
C LEU A 33 0.67 13.15 7.51
N TYR A 34 -0.38 12.90 6.75
CA TYR A 34 -1.74 12.87 7.27
C TYR A 34 -1.89 11.84 8.40
N ASN A 35 -1.36 10.63 8.25
CA ASN A 35 -1.42 9.59 9.28
C ASN A 35 -0.75 10.03 10.61
N ILE A 36 0.33 10.81 10.51
CA ILE A 36 1.01 11.36 11.70
C ILE A 36 0.13 12.42 12.36
N VAL A 37 -0.44 13.34 11.57
CA VAL A 37 -1.29 14.44 12.08
C VAL A 37 -2.54 13.89 12.75
N ASP A 38 -3.23 12.92 12.15
CA ASP A 38 -4.39 12.23 12.73
C ASP A 38 -4.03 11.58 14.08
N SER A 39 -2.90 10.86 14.15
CA SER A 39 -2.41 10.27 15.39
C SER A 39 -2.15 11.31 16.49
N ILE A 40 -1.64 12.51 16.13
CA ILE A 40 -1.43 13.61 17.06
C ILE A 40 -2.77 14.14 17.61
N PHE A 41 -3.78 14.32 16.76
CA PHE A 41 -5.09 14.78 17.22
C PHE A 41 -5.77 13.74 18.12
N VAL A 42 -5.71 12.46 17.77
CA VAL A 42 -6.26 11.38 18.62
C VAL A 42 -5.56 11.30 19.97
N SER A 43 -4.22 11.46 20.02
CA SER A 43 -3.47 11.44 21.28
C SER A 43 -3.86 12.57 22.24
N ARG A 44 -4.33 13.70 21.71
CA ARG A 44 -4.80 14.85 22.49
C ARG A 44 -6.21 14.66 23.08
N ILE A 45 -6.95 13.63 22.74
CA ILE A 45 -8.24 13.32 23.35
C ILE A 45 -8.02 12.82 24.78
N ASN A 46 -7.37 11.67 24.91
CA ASN A 46 -6.85 11.06 26.12
C ASN A 46 -6.04 9.79 25.75
N GLU A 47 -5.39 9.20 26.73
CA GLU A 47 -4.59 7.98 26.57
C GLU A 47 -5.45 6.76 26.13
N TYR A 48 -6.67 6.65 26.62
CA TYR A 48 -7.59 5.56 26.28
C TYR A 48 -8.00 5.60 24.80
N ALA A 49 -8.18 6.79 24.22
CA ALA A 49 -8.51 6.95 22.81
C ALA A 49 -7.35 6.47 21.91
N LEU A 50 -6.12 6.86 22.22
CA LEU A 50 -4.94 6.41 21.48
C LEU A 50 -4.78 4.88 21.56
N ARG A 51 -4.99 4.30 22.75
CA ARG A 51 -4.94 2.86 22.96
C ARG A 51 -6.05 2.14 22.18
N ALA A 52 -7.25 2.69 22.14
CA ALA A 52 -8.38 2.14 21.39
C ALA A 52 -8.10 2.09 19.88
N VAL A 53 -7.58 3.19 19.29
CA VAL A 53 -7.19 3.23 17.86
C VAL A 53 -6.07 2.24 17.58
N SER A 54 -5.08 2.12 18.46
CA SER A 54 -3.99 1.16 18.31
C SER A 54 -4.49 -0.29 18.30
N LEU A 55 -5.46 -0.62 19.15
CA LEU A 55 -6.09 -1.95 19.16
C LEU A 55 -7.01 -2.19 17.95
N ALA A 56 -7.61 -1.15 17.37
CA ALA A 56 -8.40 -1.25 16.14
C ALA A 56 -7.54 -1.49 14.87
N PHE A 57 -6.26 -1.11 14.94
CA PHE A 57 -5.35 -1.10 13.78
C PHE A 57 -5.28 -2.42 13.00
N PRO A 58 -5.24 -3.62 13.60
CA PRO A 58 -5.20 -4.88 12.84
C PRO A 58 -6.40 -5.06 11.91
N VAL A 59 -7.61 -4.73 12.37
CA VAL A 59 -8.84 -4.86 11.57
C VAL A 59 -8.87 -3.81 10.46
N GLN A 60 -8.49 -2.56 10.77
CA GLN A 60 -8.35 -1.52 9.74
C GLN A 60 -7.29 -1.89 8.70
N SER A 61 -6.15 -2.40 9.14
CA SER A 61 -5.07 -2.84 8.26
C SER A 61 -5.51 -3.95 7.31
N LEU A 62 -6.34 -4.90 7.79
CA LEU A 62 -6.93 -5.93 6.95
C LEU A 62 -7.92 -5.33 5.92
N MET A 63 -8.75 -4.38 6.35
CA MET A 63 -9.68 -3.66 5.44
C MET A 63 -8.91 -2.93 4.34
N ILE A 64 -7.85 -2.21 4.70
CA ILE A 64 -6.97 -1.51 3.74
C ILE A 64 -6.27 -2.52 2.82
N ALA A 65 -5.77 -3.64 3.37
CA ALA A 65 -5.10 -4.68 2.58
C ALA A 65 -6.04 -5.27 1.52
N VAL A 66 -7.30 -5.53 1.87
CA VAL A 66 -8.29 -6.03 0.91
C VAL A 66 -8.62 -4.98 -0.16
N ALA A 67 -8.83 -3.72 0.24
CA ALA A 67 -9.11 -2.63 -0.71
C ALA A 67 -7.94 -2.41 -1.68
N VAL A 68 -6.72 -2.22 -1.17
CA VAL A 68 -5.52 -1.93 -1.96
C VAL A 68 -5.09 -3.15 -2.78
N GLY A 69 -5.06 -4.35 -2.18
CA GLY A 69 -4.63 -5.56 -2.87
C GLY A 69 -5.56 -5.93 -4.04
N THR A 70 -6.87 -5.84 -3.84
CA THR A 70 -7.86 -6.02 -4.93
C THR A 70 -7.66 -4.98 -6.03
N ALA A 71 -7.45 -3.73 -5.65
CA ALA A 71 -7.25 -2.63 -6.58
C ALA A 71 -5.95 -2.76 -7.39
N VAL A 72 -4.88 -3.36 -6.84
CA VAL A 72 -3.66 -3.72 -7.57
C VAL A 72 -3.97 -4.74 -8.67
N GLY A 73 -4.77 -5.76 -8.37
CA GLY A 73 -5.22 -6.74 -9.36
C GLY A 73 -6.02 -6.11 -10.49
N ILE A 74 -6.95 -5.19 -10.16
CA ILE A 74 -7.73 -4.43 -11.15
C ILE A 74 -6.80 -3.61 -12.04
N ASN A 75 -5.87 -2.86 -11.44
CA ASN A 75 -4.93 -2.00 -12.18
C ASN A 75 -4.08 -2.80 -13.17
N ALA A 76 -3.44 -3.89 -12.73
CA ALA A 76 -2.58 -4.70 -13.57
C ALA A 76 -3.37 -5.33 -14.75
N PHE A 77 -4.54 -5.90 -14.46
CA PHE A 77 -5.34 -6.57 -15.49
C PHE A 77 -5.98 -5.59 -16.46
N LEU A 78 -6.50 -4.45 -15.96
CA LEU A 78 -7.07 -3.39 -16.79
C LEU A 78 -6.02 -2.75 -17.69
N SER A 79 -4.86 -2.37 -17.15
CA SER A 79 -3.77 -1.77 -17.93
C SER A 79 -3.29 -2.69 -19.04
N LYS A 80 -3.14 -3.99 -18.75
CA LYS A 80 -2.80 -5.00 -19.77
C LYS A 80 -3.84 -5.05 -20.88
N THR A 81 -5.13 -5.12 -20.53
CA THR A 81 -6.23 -5.20 -21.50
C THR A 81 -6.34 -3.94 -22.36
N LEU A 82 -6.04 -2.77 -21.78
CA LEU A 82 -5.95 -1.50 -22.54
C LEU A 82 -4.77 -1.54 -23.52
N GLY A 83 -3.64 -2.12 -23.14
CA GLY A 83 -2.50 -2.36 -24.03
C GLY A 83 -2.84 -3.28 -25.20
N GLU A 84 -3.64 -4.31 -24.95
CA GLU A 84 -4.19 -5.22 -25.97
C GLU A 84 -5.23 -4.51 -26.88
N LYS A 85 -5.55 -3.24 -26.65
CA LYS A 85 -6.58 -2.44 -27.34
C LYS A 85 -7.99 -3.05 -27.29
N ASN A 86 -8.26 -3.91 -26.29
CA ASN A 86 -9.56 -4.52 -26.09
C ASN A 86 -10.42 -3.68 -25.12
N PHE A 87 -10.98 -2.58 -25.62
CA PHE A 87 -11.75 -1.62 -24.83
C PHE A 87 -13.06 -2.19 -24.27
N GLU A 88 -13.67 -3.14 -24.98
CA GLU A 88 -14.89 -3.81 -24.49
C GLU A 88 -14.60 -4.60 -23.22
N LYS A 89 -13.58 -5.46 -23.25
CA LYS A 89 -13.13 -6.22 -22.09
C LYS A 89 -12.64 -5.30 -20.96
N ALA A 90 -11.95 -4.20 -21.29
CA ALA A 90 -11.50 -3.21 -20.31
C ALA A 90 -12.67 -2.58 -19.56
N ASN A 91 -13.77 -2.24 -20.25
CA ASN A 91 -14.99 -1.72 -19.64
C ASN A 91 -15.64 -2.75 -18.69
N ILE A 92 -15.67 -4.02 -19.08
CA ILE A 92 -16.23 -5.09 -18.22
C ILE A 92 -15.35 -5.26 -16.98
N ILE A 93 -14.01 -5.22 -17.11
CA ILE A 93 -13.08 -5.30 -15.98
C ILE A 93 -13.30 -4.12 -15.02
N ALA A 94 -13.41 -2.89 -15.51
CA ALA A 94 -13.64 -1.71 -14.69
C ALA A 94 -14.96 -1.80 -13.89
N ARG A 95 -16.03 -2.26 -14.53
CA ARG A 95 -17.33 -2.47 -13.87
C ARG A 95 -17.29 -3.59 -12.83
N ASN A 96 -16.63 -4.71 -13.12
CA ASN A 96 -16.40 -5.77 -12.13
C ASN A 96 -15.55 -5.27 -10.97
N GLY A 97 -14.57 -4.39 -11.20
CA GLY A 97 -13.78 -3.76 -10.16
C GLY A 97 -14.65 -2.95 -9.19
N ILE A 98 -15.55 -2.11 -9.71
CA ILE A 98 -16.50 -1.35 -8.88
C ILE A 98 -17.45 -2.29 -8.12
N PHE A 99 -17.95 -3.34 -8.77
CA PHE A 99 -18.81 -4.35 -8.14
C PHE A 99 -18.09 -5.04 -6.96
N ILE A 100 -16.84 -5.49 -7.16
CA ILE A 100 -16.03 -6.11 -6.10
C ILE A 100 -15.79 -5.12 -4.95
N ALA A 101 -15.53 -3.85 -5.24
CA ALA A 101 -15.36 -2.82 -4.22
C ALA A 101 -16.61 -2.68 -3.34
N ILE A 102 -17.80 -2.67 -3.94
CA ILE A 102 -19.09 -2.60 -3.22
C ILE A 102 -19.31 -3.87 -2.39
N VAL A 103 -19.07 -5.04 -2.96
CA VAL A 103 -19.21 -6.33 -2.24
C VAL A 103 -18.25 -6.40 -1.05
N SER A 104 -16.99 -6.01 -1.24
CA SER A 104 -16.00 -5.98 -0.17
C SER A 104 -16.40 -4.99 0.92
N TYR A 105 -16.89 -3.80 0.55
CA TYR A 105 -17.42 -2.84 1.50
C TYR A 105 -18.58 -3.43 2.33
N VAL A 106 -19.58 -4.04 1.69
CA VAL A 106 -20.73 -4.64 2.38
C VAL A 106 -20.25 -5.73 3.35
N ALA A 107 -19.32 -6.56 2.94
CA ALA A 107 -18.73 -7.60 3.80
C ALA A 107 -18.08 -6.97 5.04
N PHE A 108 -17.25 -5.93 4.87
CA PHE A 108 -16.62 -5.25 6.00
C PHE A 108 -17.58 -4.44 6.86
N ALA A 109 -18.65 -3.87 6.28
CA ALA A 109 -19.70 -3.21 7.03
C ALA A 109 -20.44 -4.19 7.96
N VAL A 110 -20.77 -5.38 7.46
CA VAL A 110 -21.38 -6.44 8.28
C VAL A 110 -20.40 -6.94 9.34
N ILE A 111 -19.15 -7.20 8.99
CA ILE A 111 -18.08 -7.60 9.94
C ILE A 111 -17.94 -6.52 11.01
N GLY A 112 -17.83 -5.26 10.65
CA GLY A 112 -17.70 -4.15 11.58
C GLY A 112 -18.88 -4.03 12.54
N ALA A 113 -20.11 -4.19 12.03
CA ALA A 113 -21.32 -4.13 12.87
C ALA A 113 -21.41 -5.29 13.88
N VAL A 114 -20.98 -6.49 13.48
CA VAL A 114 -21.13 -7.71 14.29
C VAL A 114 -19.90 -7.99 15.17
N VAL A 115 -18.69 -7.81 14.62
CA VAL A 115 -17.44 -8.29 15.22
C VAL A 115 -16.77 -7.22 16.11
N SER A 116 -17.03 -5.91 15.89
CA SER A 116 -16.32 -4.86 16.64
C SER A 116 -16.45 -5.03 18.16
N ARG A 117 -17.64 -5.30 18.68
CA ARG A 117 -17.84 -5.45 20.12
C ARG A 117 -17.20 -6.72 20.71
N PRO A 118 -17.44 -7.94 20.17
CA PRO A 118 -16.73 -9.15 20.63
C PRO A 118 -15.21 -9.02 20.51
N PHE A 119 -14.70 -8.40 19.43
CA PHE A 119 -13.28 -8.18 19.24
C PHE A 119 -12.68 -7.36 20.40
N PHE A 120 -13.27 -6.20 20.73
CA PHE A 120 -12.75 -5.36 21.82
C PHE A 120 -12.93 -5.98 23.20
N ILE A 121 -13.97 -6.79 23.43
CA ILE A 121 -14.13 -7.57 24.67
C ILE A 121 -12.96 -8.55 24.85
N SER A 122 -12.48 -9.16 23.77
CA SER A 122 -11.34 -10.08 23.81
C SER A 122 -9.97 -9.38 23.95
N GLN A 123 -9.88 -8.08 23.66
CA GLN A 123 -8.60 -7.34 23.63
C GLN A 123 -8.31 -6.59 24.92
N THR A 124 -9.34 -6.17 25.67
CA THR A 124 -9.14 -5.34 26.86
C THR A 124 -10.30 -5.42 27.84
N ASP A 125 -9.96 -5.38 29.13
CA ASP A 125 -10.94 -5.30 30.23
C ASP A 125 -11.28 -3.84 30.61
N VAL A 126 -10.52 -2.86 30.08
CA VAL A 126 -10.75 -1.43 30.32
C VAL A 126 -11.95 -0.95 29.53
N LEU A 127 -13.04 -0.60 30.26
CA LEU A 127 -14.33 -0.25 29.66
C LEU A 127 -14.24 0.93 28.69
N GLU A 128 -13.52 2.00 29.07
CA GLU A 128 -13.38 3.19 28.23
C GLU A 128 -12.67 2.87 26.91
N VAL A 129 -11.59 2.07 26.94
CA VAL A 129 -10.88 1.64 25.74
C VAL A 129 -11.78 0.80 24.84
N ARG A 130 -12.59 -0.07 25.47
CA ARG A 130 -13.55 -0.92 24.74
C ARG A 130 -14.60 -0.08 24.02
N GLU A 131 -15.28 0.83 24.72
CA GLU A 131 -16.35 1.65 24.13
C GLU A 131 -15.80 2.60 23.05
N TYR A 132 -14.63 3.20 23.26
CA TYR A 132 -13.96 4.00 22.24
C TYR A 132 -13.60 3.17 21.00
N GLY A 133 -13.04 2.00 21.22
CA GLY A 133 -12.62 1.12 20.13
C GLY A 133 -13.79 0.58 19.32
N VAL A 134 -14.87 0.14 19.99
CA VAL A 134 -16.10 -0.31 19.32
C VAL A 134 -16.69 0.82 18.47
N THR A 135 -16.82 2.02 19.04
CA THR A 135 -17.34 3.18 18.30
C THR A 135 -16.50 3.51 17.07
N TYR A 136 -15.18 3.63 17.26
CA TYR A 136 -14.24 3.96 16.18
C TYR A 136 -14.27 2.91 15.06
N LEU A 137 -14.10 1.64 15.41
CA LEU A 137 -14.01 0.56 14.42
C LEU A 137 -15.36 0.36 13.70
N THR A 138 -16.47 0.44 14.40
CA THR A 138 -17.81 0.35 13.78
C THR A 138 -18.02 1.45 12.75
N ILE A 139 -17.71 2.71 13.08
CA ILE A 139 -17.84 3.83 12.14
C ILE A 139 -16.93 3.60 10.91
N CYS A 140 -15.65 3.26 11.13
CA CYS A 140 -14.71 3.02 10.05
C CYS A 140 -15.14 1.88 9.10
N CYS A 141 -15.73 0.81 9.63
CA CYS A 141 -16.16 -0.33 8.82
C CYS A 141 -17.53 -0.08 8.17
N VAL A 142 -18.53 0.35 8.94
CA VAL A 142 -19.91 0.51 8.44
C VAL A 142 -20.02 1.67 7.46
N ALA A 143 -19.30 2.77 7.69
CA ALA A 143 -19.22 3.88 6.76
C ALA A 143 -18.04 3.80 5.78
N GLY A 144 -17.30 2.69 5.77
CA GLY A 144 -16.06 2.48 5.02
C GLY A 144 -16.21 2.37 3.49
N MET A 145 -17.38 2.67 2.91
CA MET A 145 -17.58 2.66 1.45
C MET A 145 -16.56 3.54 0.73
N GLY A 146 -16.17 4.64 1.37
CA GLY A 146 -15.23 5.61 0.82
C GLY A 146 -13.92 4.98 0.42
N ILE A 147 -13.26 4.22 1.29
CA ILE A 147 -11.93 3.64 1.02
C ILE A 147 -11.96 2.62 -0.13
N PHE A 148 -12.99 1.76 -0.21
CA PHE A 148 -13.09 0.75 -1.27
C PHE A 148 -13.34 1.39 -2.64
N LEU A 149 -14.27 2.35 -2.71
CA LEU A 149 -14.56 3.05 -3.96
C LEU A 149 -13.43 3.99 -4.36
N GLN A 150 -12.89 4.78 -3.44
CA GLN A 150 -11.76 5.67 -3.70
C GLN A 150 -10.61 4.89 -4.31
N THR A 151 -10.14 3.83 -3.61
CA THR A 151 -8.99 3.05 -4.05
C THR A 151 -9.23 2.43 -5.43
N THR A 152 -10.40 1.87 -5.67
CA THR A 152 -10.74 1.28 -6.98
C THR A 152 -10.80 2.32 -8.09
N LEU A 153 -11.52 3.43 -7.90
CA LEU A 153 -11.68 4.48 -8.90
C LEU A 153 -10.35 5.17 -9.23
N GLU A 154 -9.48 5.34 -8.24
CA GLU A 154 -8.13 5.85 -8.43
C GLU A 154 -7.27 4.89 -9.26
N ARG A 155 -7.40 3.58 -9.06
CA ARG A 155 -6.70 2.59 -9.91
C ARG A 155 -7.20 2.59 -11.35
N LEU A 156 -8.47 2.89 -11.60
CA LEU A 156 -8.96 3.08 -12.97
C LEU A 156 -8.29 4.30 -13.65
N LEU A 157 -8.10 5.40 -12.92
CA LEU A 157 -7.36 6.58 -13.41
C LEU A 157 -5.88 6.24 -13.67
N GLN A 158 -5.25 5.50 -12.77
CA GLN A 158 -3.85 5.08 -12.93
C GLN A 158 -3.68 4.15 -14.13
N ALA A 159 -4.57 3.18 -14.30
CA ALA A 159 -4.55 2.21 -15.39
C ALA A 159 -4.67 2.85 -16.78
N THR A 160 -5.26 4.05 -16.86
CA THR A 160 -5.35 4.85 -18.08
C THR A 160 -4.31 5.97 -18.19
N GLY A 161 -3.30 5.94 -17.30
CA GLY A 161 -2.20 6.90 -17.31
C GLY A 161 -2.50 8.28 -16.69
N LYS A 162 -3.59 8.41 -15.93
CA LYS A 162 -4.09 9.70 -15.37
C LYS A 162 -3.75 9.87 -13.89
N THR A 163 -2.51 9.60 -13.49
CA THR A 163 -2.04 9.58 -12.10
C THR A 163 -2.14 10.94 -11.38
N ILE A 164 -2.10 12.05 -12.12
CA ILE A 164 -2.25 13.39 -11.52
C ILE A 164 -3.63 13.57 -10.86
N TYR A 165 -4.68 13.00 -11.43
CA TYR A 165 -6.02 13.07 -10.82
C TYR A 165 -6.09 12.23 -9.54
N THR A 166 -5.38 11.12 -9.47
CA THR A 166 -5.25 10.33 -8.24
C THR A 166 -4.54 11.14 -7.15
N MET A 167 -3.46 11.84 -7.49
CA MET A 167 -2.77 12.73 -6.54
C MET A 167 -3.73 13.81 -6.00
N ILE A 168 -4.54 14.42 -6.86
CA ILE A 168 -5.50 15.45 -6.45
C ILE A 168 -6.56 14.87 -5.51
N THR A 169 -7.13 13.71 -5.82
CA THR A 169 -8.17 13.09 -4.98
C THR A 169 -7.63 12.70 -3.61
N GLN A 170 -6.48 12.05 -3.56
CA GLN A 170 -5.83 11.68 -2.29
C GLN A 170 -5.41 12.91 -1.49
N GLY A 171 -4.81 13.92 -2.15
CA GLY A 171 -4.40 15.16 -1.51
C GLY A 171 -5.56 15.92 -0.89
N ILE A 172 -6.66 16.09 -1.63
CA ILE A 172 -7.86 16.78 -1.12
C ILE A 172 -8.51 15.97 0.00
N GLY A 173 -8.62 14.64 -0.14
CA GLY A 173 -9.14 13.78 0.92
C GLY A 173 -8.35 13.91 2.22
N ALA A 174 -7.02 13.93 2.14
CA ALA A 174 -6.13 14.13 3.29
C ALA A 174 -6.28 15.54 3.91
N ILE A 175 -6.35 16.59 3.10
CA ILE A 175 -6.54 17.96 3.58
C ILE A 175 -7.87 18.11 4.31
N ILE A 176 -8.95 17.56 3.75
CA ILE A 176 -10.28 17.58 4.37
C ILE A 176 -10.26 16.86 5.71
N ASN A 177 -9.63 15.70 5.77
CA ASN A 177 -9.49 14.96 7.03
C ASN A 177 -8.73 15.80 8.08
N ILE A 178 -7.57 16.35 7.76
CA ILE A 178 -6.77 17.19 8.65
C ILE A 178 -7.56 18.41 9.17
N ILE A 179 -8.42 18.99 8.35
CA ILE A 179 -9.27 20.12 8.74
C ILE A 179 -10.42 19.66 9.64
N LEU A 180 -11.07 18.55 9.30
CA LEU A 180 -12.23 18.04 10.03
C LEU A 180 -11.86 17.38 11.37
N ASP A 181 -10.67 16.79 11.49
CA ASP A 181 -10.22 16.15 12.73
C ASP A 181 -10.37 17.09 13.95
N PRO A 182 -9.70 18.25 14.03
CA PRO A 182 -9.86 19.12 15.20
C PRO A 182 -11.28 19.66 15.36
N ILE A 183 -12.00 19.87 14.28
CA ILE A 183 -13.38 20.39 14.30
C ILE A 183 -14.32 19.37 14.96
N LEU A 184 -14.27 18.11 14.53
CA LEU A 184 -15.18 17.08 15.01
C LEU A 184 -14.71 16.47 16.33
N ILE A 185 -13.41 16.33 16.54
CA ILE A 185 -12.85 15.77 17.77
C ILE A 185 -13.14 16.71 18.96
N PHE A 186 -12.83 18.01 18.82
CA PHE A 186 -12.89 18.97 19.91
C PHE A 186 -14.16 19.84 19.93
N GLY A 187 -14.97 19.78 18.84
CA GLY A 187 -16.25 20.50 18.78
C GLY A 187 -16.05 22.00 18.47
N TYR A 188 -15.16 22.36 17.56
CA TYR A 188 -15.01 23.74 17.12
C TYR A 188 -16.18 24.23 16.25
N PHE A 189 -16.33 25.54 16.11
CA PHE A 189 -17.37 26.20 15.30
C PHE A 189 -18.81 25.85 15.71
N GLY A 190 -19.07 25.51 16.98
CA GLY A 190 -20.40 25.20 17.50
C GLY A 190 -20.90 23.78 17.23
N LEU A 191 -20.05 22.92 16.70
CA LEU A 191 -20.36 21.50 16.58
C LEU A 191 -20.18 20.75 17.90
N PRO A 192 -20.93 19.65 18.13
CA PRO A 192 -20.76 18.86 19.35
C PRO A 192 -19.37 18.18 19.34
N ARG A 193 -18.76 18.12 20.53
CA ARG A 193 -17.51 17.38 20.73
C ARG A 193 -17.74 15.88 20.57
N MET A 194 -17.24 15.30 19.48
CA MET A 194 -17.44 13.87 19.17
C MET A 194 -16.29 12.98 19.65
N GLY A 195 -15.16 13.54 20.07
CA GLY A 195 -14.00 12.77 20.51
C GLY A 195 -13.53 11.78 19.44
N ILE A 196 -13.34 10.52 19.83
CA ILE A 196 -12.85 9.47 18.92
C ILE A 196 -13.80 9.18 17.75
N ALA A 197 -15.12 9.33 17.94
CA ALA A 197 -16.10 9.21 16.86
C ALA A 197 -15.86 10.31 15.81
N GLY A 198 -15.45 11.51 16.23
CA GLY A 198 -15.10 12.61 15.35
C GLY A 198 -13.92 12.28 14.43
N ALA A 199 -12.87 11.64 14.95
CA ALA A 199 -11.74 11.19 14.15
C ALA A 199 -12.16 10.15 13.08
N ALA A 200 -12.98 9.16 13.48
CA ALA A 200 -13.52 8.17 12.54
C ALA A 200 -14.38 8.81 11.45
N VAL A 201 -15.27 9.74 11.83
CA VAL A 201 -16.16 10.43 10.88
C VAL A 201 -15.37 11.35 9.94
N ALA A 202 -14.35 12.08 10.42
CA ALA A 202 -13.49 12.91 9.58
C ALA A 202 -12.77 12.08 8.51
N THR A 203 -12.22 10.93 8.90
CA THR A 203 -11.57 9.99 7.98
C THR A 203 -12.55 9.49 6.91
N VAL A 204 -13.75 9.07 7.31
CA VAL A 204 -14.78 8.58 6.39
C VAL A 204 -15.23 9.68 5.42
N ILE A 205 -15.47 10.90 5.89
CA ILE A 205 -15.85 12.04 5.04
C ILE A 205 -14.75 12.34 4.02
N GLY A 206 -13.47 12.39 4.44
CA GLY A 206 -12.34 12.60 3.55
C GLY A 206 -12.29 11.55 2.42
N GLN A 207 -12.47 10.28 2.77
CA GLN A 207 -12.49 9.17 1.82
C GLN A 207 -13.71 9.22 0.86
N ILE A 208 -14.91 9.56 1.35
CA ILE A 208 -16.11 9.69 0.51
C ILE A 208 -15.96 10.84 -0.49
N ILE A 209 -15.43 11.99 -0.06
CA ILE A 209 -15.18 13.11 -0.95
C ILE A 209 -14.13 12.74 -2.01
N ALA A 210 -13.02 12.11 -1.60
CA ALA A 210 -12.01 11.61 -2.53
C ALA A 210 -12.58 10.59 -3.53
N ALA A 211 -13.43 9.65 -3.08
CA ALA A 211 -14.12 8.71 -3.95
C ALA A 211 -15.06 9.39 -4.94
N SER A 212 -15.83 10.38 -4.49
CA SER A 212 -16.75 11.16 -5.32
C SER A 212 -15.98 11.95 -6.39
N MET A 213 -14.87 12.58 -6.02
CA MET A 213 -13.98 13.26 -6.96
C MET A 213 -13.35 12.29 -7.96
N ALA A 214 -12.87 11.12 -7.49
CA ALA A 214 -12.31 10.10 -8.35
C ALA A 214 -13.35 9.59 -9.37
N LEU A 215 -14.61 9.43 -8.95
CA LEU A 215 -15.71 9.09 -9.86
C LEU A 215 -15.95 10.21 -10.89
N ALA A 216 -16.04 11.47 -10.44
CA ALA A 216 -16.22 12.62 -11.33
C ALA A 216 -15.07 12.72 -12.36
N PHE A 217 -13.83 12.52 -11.95
CA PHE A 217 -12.67 12.53 -12.84
C PHE A 217 -12.69 11.35 -13.83
N ASN A 218 -13.09 10.16 -13.40
CA ASN A 218 -13.28 9.04 -14.32
C ASN A 218 -14.36 9.35 -15.36
N LEU A 219 -15.50 9.89 -14.97
CA LEU A 219 -16.60 10.20 -15.89
C LEU A 219 -16.24 11.33 -16.86
N LYS A 220 -15.53 12.36 -16.39
CA LYS A 220 -15.23 13.56 -17.19
C LYS A 220 -13.98 13.41 -18.07
N PHE A 221 -12.92 12.83 -17.53
CA PHE A 221 -11.60 12.82 -18.17
C PHE A 221 -11.16 11.44 -18.66
N ASN A 222 -11.74 10.34 -18.15
CA ASN A 222 -11.35 9.00 -18.52
C ASN A 222 -12.21 8.45 -19.67
N LYS A 223 -12.00 9.02 -20.87
CA LYS A 223 -12.78 8.67 -22.08
C LYS A 223 -12.47 7.25 -22.62
N GLU A 224 -11.43 6.59 -22.12
CA GLU A 224 -11.08 5.23 -22.52
C GLU A 224 -11.96 4.16 -21.87
N LEU A 225 -12.65 4.52 -20.77
CA LEU A 225 -13.52 3.62 -20.03
C LEU A 225 -14.95 4.11 -19.98
N ASN A 226 -15.88 3.20 -20.19
CA ASN A 226 -17.30 3.43 -19.99
C ASN A 226 -17.76 2.72 -18.71
N LEU A 227 -18.02 3.49 -17.66
CA LEU A 227 -18.43 2.99 -16.34
C LEU A 227 -19.96 2.83 -16.18
N SER A 228 -20.76 2.96 -17.26
CA SER A 228 -22.21 2.78 -17.19
C SER A 228 -22.56 1.37 -16.71
N MET A 229 -23.27 1.27 -15.59
CA MET A 229 -23.71 0.00 -15.01
C MET A 229 -25.01 -0.56 -15.65
N LYS A 230 -25.53 0.08 -16.71
CA LYS A 230 -26.71 -0.42 -17.41
C LYS A 230 -26.43 -1.79 -18.03
N GLY A 231 -27.28 -2.78 -17.70
CA GLY A 231 -27.12 -4.16 -18.19
C GLY A 231 -25.89 -4.90 -17.65
N PHE A 232 -25.23 -4.36 -16.61
CA PHE A 232 -24.08 -5.02 -16.01
C PHE A 232 -24.46 -6.38 -15.40
N ARG A 233 -23.64 -7.39 -15.67
CA ARG A 233 -23.71 -8.70 -15.02
C ARG A 233 -22.30 -9.05 -14.53
N PRO A 234 -22.14 -9.47 -13.26
CA PRO A 234 -20.85 -9.91 -12.75
C PRO A 234 -20.29 -11.07 -13.58
N ASN A 235 -19.01 -10.99 -13.93
CA ASN A 235 -18.32 -12.03 -14.67
C ASN A 235 -17.30 -12.74 -13.78
N ALA A 236 -17.66 -13.93 -13.29
CA ALA A 236 -16.85 -14.71 -12.36
C ALA A 236 -15.46 -15.03 -12.92
N HIS A 237 -15.33 -15.29 -14.23
CA HIS A 237 -14.03 -15.56 -14.85
C HIS A 237 -13.10 -14.34 -14.79
N LEU A 238 -13.61 -13.14 -15.10
CA LEU A 238 -12.81 -11.90 -15.02
C LEU A 238 -12.50 -11.52 -13.57
N ILE A 239 -13.43 -11.75 -12.65
CA ILE A 239 -13.20 -11.58 -11.19
C ILE A 239 -12.07 -12.50 -10.74
N GLY A 240 -12.08 -13.77 -11.16
CA GLY A 240 -10.99 -14.72 -10.88
C GLY A 240 -9.64 -14.24 -11.42
N GLN A 241 -9.60 -13.64 -12.61
CA GLN A 241 -8.36 -13.07 -13.16
C GLN A 241 -7.88 -11.84 -12.38
N ILE A 242 -8.76 -10.99 -11.89
CA ILE A 242 -8.41 -9.87 -11.00
C ILE A 242 -7.77 -10.41 -9.72
N TYR A 243 -8.37 -11.42 -9.10
CA TYR A 243 -7.87 -11.98 -7.84
C TYR A 243 -6.63 -12.87 -8.02
N LYS A 244 -6.28 -13.30 -9.22
CA LYS A 244 -4.99 -13.96 -9.49
C LYS A 244 -3.79 -13.10 -9.11
N VAL A 245 -3.93 -11.77 -9.20
CA VAL A 245 -2.93 -10.80 -8.72
C VAL A 245 -3.40 -10.15 -7.42
N GLY A 246 -4.68 -9.87 -7.29
CA GLY A 246 -5.27 -9.19 -6.14
C GLY A 246 -5.11 -9.96 -4.84
N ALA A 247 -5.44 -11.25 -4.80
CA ALA A 247 -5.34 -12.06 -3.59
C ALA A 247 -3.89 -12.17 -3.06
N PRO A 248 -2.88 -12.50 -3.88
CA PRO A 248 -1.49 -12.40 -3.44
C PRO A 248 -1.10 -11.01 -2.93
N SER A 249 -1.61 -9.93 -3.55
CA SER A 249 -1.33 -8.56 -3.14
C SER A 249 -1.98 -8.20 -1.80
N ILE A 250 -3.16 -8.75 -1.49
CA ILE A 250 -3.78 -8.64 -0.16
C ILE A 250 -2.85 -9.25 0.89
N VAL A 251 -2.32 -10.44 0.64
CA VAL A 251 -1.38 -11.09 1.57
C VAL A 251 -0.11 -10.25 1.76
N VAL A 252 0.45 -9.71 0.68
CA VAL A 252 1.65 -8.84 0.74
C VAL A 252 1.39 -7.60 1.63
N GLN A 253 0.20 -7.01 1.54
CA GLN A 253 -0.17 -5.86 2.37
C GLN A 253 -0.40 -6.24 3.84
N ALA A 254 -1.08 -7.34 4.09
CA ALA A 254 -1.41 -7.80 5.44
C ALA A 254 -0.19 -8.31 6.22
N ILE A 255 0.78 -8.91 5.52
CA ILE A 255 1.93 -9.55 6.17
C ILE A 255 2.85 -8.57 6.89
N GLY A 256 2.89 -7.30 6.43
CA GLY A 256 3.63 -6.23 7.11
C GLY A 256 3.13 -5.97 8.53
N SER A 257 1.83 -5.98 8.74
CA SER A 257 1.23 -5.81 10.08
C SER A 257 1.55 -6.99 10.99
N LEU A 258 1.52 -8.21 10.45
CA LEU A 258 1.86 -9.43 11.18
C LEU A 258 3.34 -9.44 11.58
N MET A 259 4.23 -9.03 10.69
CA MET A 259 5.66 -8.87 10.98
C MET A 259 5.89 -7.85 12.10
N THR A 260 5.25 -6.68 12.01
CA THR A 260 5.37 -5.64 13.05
C THR A 260 4.90 -6.14 14.41
N TYR A 261 3.79 -6.87 14.45
CA TYR A 261 3.30 -7.51 15.67
C TYR A 261 4.31 -8.52 16.23
N GLY A 262 4.84 -9.41 15.39
CA GLY A 262 5.84 -10.40 15.79
C GLY A 262 7.15 -9.76 16.31
N MET A 263 7.64 -8.71 15.66
CA MET A 263 8.81 -7.97 16.12
C MET A 263 8.55 -7.30 17.48
N ASN A 264 7.39 -6.67 17.68
CA ASN A 264 7.05 -6.06 18.96
C ASN A 264 6.98 -7.07 20.10
N LEU A 265 6.51 -8.30 19.84
CA LEU A 265 6.54 -9.38 20.83
C LEU A 265 7.97 -9.77 21.22
N ILE A 266 8.88 -9.84 20.23
CA ILE A 266 10.30 -10.16 20.48
C ILE A 266 10.96 -9.03 21.28
N LEU A 267 10.73 -7.78 20.88
CA LEU A 267 11.34 -6.59 21.48
C LEU A 267 10.76 -6.24 22.86
N ALA A 268 9.59 -6.76 23.24
CA ALA A 268 8.97 -6.53 24.55
C ALA A 268 9.88 -6.93 25.74
N ALA A 269 10.79 -7.89 25.53
CA ALA A 269 11.74 -8.32 26.54
C ALA A 269 12.94 -7.37 26.72
N PHE A 270 13.08 -6.32 25.89
CA PHE A 270 14.26 -5.45 25.82
C PHE A 270 13.95 -3.98 26.16
N GLY A 271 13.10 -3.73 27.14
CA GLY A 271 12.80 -2.39 27.64
C GLY A 271 12.32 -1.44 26.55
N SER A 272 13.04 -0.35 26.31
CA SER A 272 12.66 0.70 25.36
C SER A 272 12.87 0.34 23.88
N ALA A 273 13.29 -0.88 23.55
CA ALA A 273 13.51 -1.31 22.16
C ALA A 273 12.26 -1.24 21.28
N GLN A 274 11.06 -1.47 21.86
CA GLN A 274 9.80 -1.27 21.15
C GLN A 274 9.59 0.18 20.74
N THR A 275 9.96 1.13 21.60
CA THR A 275 9.85 2.56 21.31
C THR A 275 10.80 2.95 20.17
N VAL A 276 12.05 2.46 20.21
CA VAL A 276 13.02 2.62 19.12
C VAL A 276 12.46 2.10 17.79
N PHE A 277 11.86 0.90 17.83
CA PHE A 277 11.27 0.29 16.65
C PHE A 277 10.08 1.10 16.11
N GLY A 278 9.26 1.68 16.99
CA GLY A 278 8.17 2.57 16.63
C GLY A 278 8.67 3.86 15.94
N ILE A 279 9.73 4.49 16.47
CA ILE A 279 10.37 5.66 15.85
C ILE A 279 10.95 5.30 14.49
N TYR A 280 11.68 4.17 14.41
CA TYR A 280 12.20 3.66 13.14
C TYR A 280 11.11 3.50 12.08
N PHE A 281 9.94 2.91 12.43
CA PHE A 281 8.83 2.72 11.48
C PHE A 281 8.30 4.04 10.93
N LYS A 282 8.20 5.08 11.76
CA LYS A 282 7.79 6.42 11.31
C LYS A 282 8.82 7.02 10.35
N LEU A 283 10.10 6.95 10.68
CA LEU A 283 11.20 7.41 9.83
C LEU A 283 11.27 6.62 8.51
N GLN A 284 11.18 5.30 8.58
CA GLN A 284 11.14 4.42 7.41
C GLN A 284 10.03 4.80 6.45
N SER A 285 8.84 5.17 6.95
CA SER A 285 7.70 5.54 6.11
C SER A 285 8.03 6.67 5.14
N PHE A 286 8.80 7.68 5.55
CA PHE A 286 9.22 8.77 4.66
C PHE A 286 10.16 8.31 3.53
N VAL A 287 10.93 7.26 3.74
CA VAL A 287 11.84 6.71 2.73
C VAL A 287 11.11 5.70 1.81
N PHE A 288 10.23 4.88 2.37
CA PHE A 288 9.55 3.81 1.63
C PHE A 288 8.33 4.30 0.84
N MET A 289 7.59 5.29 1.35
CA MET A 289 6.39 5.81 0.67
C MET A 289 6.67 6.34 -0.74
N PRO A 290 7.77 7.09 -1.01
CA PRO A 290 8.13 7.45 -2.38
C PRO A 290 8.36 6.23 -3.28
N VAL A 291 8.96 5.14 -2.79
CA VAL A 291 9.16 3.92 -3.58
C VAL A 291 7.83 3.24 -3.89
N PHE A 292 6.88 3.21 -2.96
CA PHE A 292 5.52 2.74 -3.24
C PHE A 292 4.81 3.64 -4.24
N GLY A 293 5.03 4.96 -4.18
CA GLY A 293 4.55 5.90 -5.19
C GLY A 293 5.14 5.63 -6.57
N LEU A 294 6.45 5.37 -6.65
CA LEU A 294 7.12 4.95 -7.89
C LEU A 294 6.47 3.70 -8.48
N ASN A 295 6.20 2.69 -7.66
CA ASN A 295 5.56 1.45 -8.09
C ASN A 295 4.13 1.67 -8.59
N ASN A 296 3.35 2.53 -7.93
CA ASN A 296 2.00 2.86 -8.37
C ASN A 296 1.96 3.52 -9.75
N GLY A 297 3.01 4.27 -10.12
CA GLY A 297 3.19 4.82 -11.47
C GLY A 297 3.74 3.81 -12.47
N MET A 298 4.64 2.93 -12.04
CA MET A 298 5.33 1.94 -12.88
C MET A 298 4.43 0.79 -13.32
N VAL A 299 3.62 0.24 -12.40
CA VAL A 299 2.79 -0.97 -12.64
C VAL A 299 1.92 -0.82 -13.89
N PRO A 300 1.14 0.26 -14.07
CA PRO A 300 0.32 0.42 -15.26
C PRO A 300 1.15 0.57 -16.53
N ILE A 301 2.34 1.17 -16.49
CA ILE A 301 3.23 1.29 -17.65
C ILE A 301 3.69 -0.09 -18.12
N ILE A 302 4.17 -0.92 -17.18
CA ILE A 302 4.63 -2.29 -17.50
C ILE A 302 3.46 -3.14 -18.00
N ALA A 303 2.34 -3.15 -17.30
CA ALA A 303 1.19 -3.96 -17.67
C ALA A 303 0.61 -3.57 -19.05
N TYR A 304 0.52 -2.26 -19.34
CA TYR A 304 0.08 -1.77 -20.63
C TYR A 304 1.02 -2.20 -21.77
N ASN A 305 2.33 -1.96 -21.61
CA ASN A 305 3.30 -2.32 -22.65
C ASN A 305 3.47 -3.85 -22.80
N TYR A 306 3.22 -4.60 -21.73
CA TYR A 306 3.11 -6.05 -21.80
C TYR A 306 1.92 -6.49 -22.66
N GLY A 307 0.74 -5.90 -22.43
CA GLY A 307 -0.44 -6.17 -23.27
C GLY A 307 -0.29 -5.72 -24.72
N ALA A 308 0.45 -4.61 -24.96
CA ALA A 308 0.74 -4.07 -26.28
C ALA A 308 1.86 -4.83 -27.03
N GLY A 309 2.54 -5.80 -26.43
CA GLY A 309 3.65 -6.52 -27.04
C GLY A 309 4.96 -5.73 -27.14
N HIS A 310 5.10 -4.62 -26.42
CA HIS A 310 6.27 -3.74 -26.49
C HIS A 310 7.36 -4.15 -25.50
N ARG A 311 8.10 -5.23 -25.81
CA ARG A 311 9.14 -5.81 -24.95
C ARG A 311 10.19 -4.80 -24.49
N ASP A 312 10.76 -4.02 -25.41
CA ASP A 312 11.85 -3.09 -25.08
C ASP A 312 11.39 -2.00 -24.10
N ARG A 313 10.14 -1.55 -24.21
CA ARG A 313 9.57 -0.58 -23.31
C ARG A 313 9.38 -1.17 -21.90
N VAL A 314 8.97 -2.44 -21.80
CA VAL A 314 8.87 -3.16 -20.52
C VAL A 314 10.23 -3.25 -19.85
N ILE A 315 11.26 -3.72 -20.58
CA ILE A 315 12.64 -3.86 -20.05
C ILE A 315 13.19 -2.50 -19.62
N LYS A 316 13.03 -1.47 -20.43
CA LYS A 316 13.49 -0.12 -20.12
C LYS A 316 12.80 0.45 -18.89
N THR A 317 11.48 0.24 -18.75
CA THR A 317 10.73 0.65 -17.56
C THR A 317 11.25 -0.04 -16.31
N ILE A 318 11.47 -1.36 -16.36
CA ILE A 318 12.01 -2.12 -15.22
C ILE A 318 13.36 -1.56 -14.79
N LYS A 319 14.31 -1.39 -15.74
CA LYS A 319 15.66 -0.88 -15.45
C LYS A 319 15.64 0.48 -14.78
N HIS A 320 14.87 1.46 -15.33
CA HIS A 320 14.80 2.80 -14.76
C HIS A 320 14.09 2.80 -13.40
N SER A 321 13.03 2.00 -13.22
CA SER A 321 12.33 1.93 -11.94
C SER A 321 13.20 1.31 -10.84
N VAL A 322 13.98 0.27 -11.16
CA VAL A 322 14.95 -0.30 -10.22
C VAL A 322 16.01 0.74 -9.86
N ALA A 323 16.56 1.46 -10.84
CA ALA A 323 17.56 2.48 -10.59
C ALA A 323 17.02 3.61 -9.69
N TYR A 324 15.80 4.09 -9.96
CA TYR A 324 15.16 5.14 -9.14
C TYR A 324 14.81 4.63 -7.75
N GLY A 325 14.22 3.43 -7.64
CA GLY A 325 13.87 2.83 -6.36
C GLY A 325 15.10 2.61 -5.46
N VAL A 326 16.15 2.04 -6.01
CA VAL A 326 17.44 1.85 -5.31
C VAL A 326 18.06 3.19 -4.94
N GLY A 327 18.03 4.19 -5.85
CA GLY A 327 18.52 5.55 -5.58
C GLY A 327 17.80 6.24 -4.42
N ILE A 328 16.46 6.17 -4.38
CA ILE A 328 15.67 6.72 -3.27
C ILE A 328 16.05 6.03 -1.96
N MET A 329 16.15 4.71 -1.96
CA MET A 329 16.50 3.94 -0.77
C MET A 329 17.94 4.19 -0.32
N PHE A 330 18.86 4.43 -1.25
CA PHE A 330 20.24 4.82 -0.94
C PHE A 330 20.30 6.21 -0.26
N ILE A 331 19.49 7.17 -0.70
CA ILE A 331 19.37 8.46 -0.02
C ILE A 331 18.84 8.25 1.40
N GLY A 332 17.84 7.38 1.59
CA GLY A 332 17.33 7.02 2.91
C GLY A 332 18.38 6.38 3.81
N LEU A 333 19.19 5.47 3.27
CA LEU A 333 20.32 4.88 3.97
C LEU A 333 21.33 5.95 4.42
N LEU A 334 21.72 6.86 3.54
CA LEU A 334 22.62 7.96 3.88
C LEU A 334 22.04 8.86 4.98
N ALA A 335 20.76 9.19 4.91
CA ALA A 335 20.11 10.00 5.93
C ALA A 335 20.16 9.34 7.32
N MET A 336 19.91 8.01 7.39
CA MET A 336 19.96 7.23 8.63
C MET A 336 21.38 7.07 9.20
N HIS A 337 22.43 7.16 8.35
CA HIS A 337 23.82 7.06 8.78
C HIS A 337 24.46 8.41 9.12
N ILE A 338 24.08 9.49 8.41
CA ILE A 338 24.68 10.81 8.62
C ILE A 338 24.00 11.54 9.78
N PHE A 339 22.68 11.36 9.95
CA PHE A 339 21.86 12.10 10.92
C PHE A 339 21.09 11.21 11.91
N PRO A 340 21.58 10.05 12.39
CA PRO A 340 20.78 9.12 13.17
C PRO A 340 20.30 9.74 14.50
N ALA A 341 21.19 10.43 15.24
CA ALA A 341 20.85 11.07 16.51
C ALA A 341 19.86 12.23 16.33
N GLN A 342 20.03 13.04 15.27
CA GLN A 342 19.13 14.14 14.96
C GLN A 342 17.73 13.64 14.61
N LEU A 343 17.64 12.56 13.83
CA LEU A 343 16.38 11.92 13.49
C LEU A 343 15.67 11.37 14.72
N MET A 344 16.40 10.79 15.68
CA MET A 344 15.82 10.35 16.95
C MET A 344 15.32 11.54 17.80
N ARG A 345 16.09 12.63 17.87
CA ARG A 345 15.71 13.85 18.61
C ARG A 345 14.45 14.53 18.06
N MET A 346 14.12 14.37 16.78
CA MET A 346 12.86 14.86 16.20
C MET A 346 11.61 14.23 16.86
N PHE A 347 11.78 13.12 17.57
CA PHE A 347 10.73 12.42 18.31
C PHE A 347 10.87 12.58 19.84
N ASP A 348 11.55 13.63 20.30
CA ASP A 348 11.81 13.92 21.71
C ASP A 348 12.47 12.76 22.46
N ALA A 349 13.32 11.99 21.75
CA ALA A 349 14.02 10.86 22.33
C ALA A 349 15.08 11.32 23.33
N GLU A 350 15.04 10.77 24.54
CA GLU A 350 16.06 10.96 25.57
C GLU A 350 17.39 10.33 25.17
N GLU A 351 18.49 10.75 25.76
CA GLU A 351 19.85 10.25 25.44
C GLU A 351 19.97 8.71 25.63
N SER A 352 19.27 8.14 26.61
CA SER A 352 19.18 6.70 26.83
C SER A 352 18.53 5.96 25.64
N LEU A 353 17.51 6.56 25.03
CA LEU A 353 16.80 6.01 23.88
C LEU A 353 17.62 6.19 22.59
N ILE A 354 18.34 7.32 22.47
CA ILE A 354 19.26 7.59 21.36
C ILE A 354 20.41 6.58 21.33
N ALA A 355 20.96 6.20 22.49
CA ALA A 355 22.04 5.22 22.61
C ALA A 355 21.65 3.83 22.01
N ILE A 356 20.38 3.44 22.12
CA ILE A 356 19.85 2.20 21.52
C ILE A 356 19.38 2.44 20.08
N GLY A 357 18.84 3.62 19.81
CA GLY A 357 18.22 3.96 18.53
C GLY A 357 19.21 4.20 17.40
N VAL A 358 20.37 4.82 17.67
CA VAL A 358 21.41 5.07 16.66
C VAL A 358 21.90 3.76 16.03
N PRO A 359 22.36 2.76 16.81
CA PRO A 359 22.76 1.47 16.25
C PRO A 359 21.62 0.77 15.49
N ALA A 360 20.37 0.93 15.96
CA ALA A 360 19.21 0.37 15.28
C ALA A 360 19.03 1.00 13.89
N LEU A 361 19.02 2.35 13.80
CA LEU A 361 18.86 3.05 12.53
C LEU A 361 19.98 2.72 11.54
N GLU A 362 21.21 2.71 11.99
CA GLU A 362 22.39 2.39 11.17
C GLU A 362 22.34 0.95 10.66
N THR A 363 22.06 -0.02 11.53
CA THR A 363 22.04 -1.44 11.16
C THR A 363 20.86 -1.77 10.23
N ILE A 364 19.65 -1.35 10.58
CA ILE A 364 18.47 -1.70 9.79
C ILE A 364 18.54 -1.04 8.40
N SER A 365 19.01 0.21 8.31
CA SER A 365 19.07 0.93 7.04
C SER A 365 20.03 0.32 6.02
N LEU A 366 21.00 -0.52 6.42
CA LEU A 366 21.82 -1.31 5.49
C LEU A 366 20.96 -2.17 4.55
N SER A 367 19.79 -2.58 4.99
CA SER A 367 18.82 -3.33 4.17
C SER A 367 18.14 -2.50 3.08
N PHE A 368 18.13 -1.16 3.18
CA PHE A 368 17.30 -0.29 2.34
C PHE A 368 17.58 -0.43 0.84
N VAL A 369 18.84 -0.44 0.45
CA VAL A 369 19.23 -0.56 -0.97
C VAL A 369 18.71 -1.88 -1.57
N PHE A 370 18.82 -2.96 -0.83
CA PHE A 370 18.33 -4.28 -1.21
C PHE A 370 16.80 -4.32 -1.23
N ALA A 371 16.17 -3.70 -0.22
CA ALA A 371 14.72 -3.58 -0.16
C ALA A 371 14.16 -2.78 -1.35
N GLY A 372 14.85 -1.71 -1.79
CA GLY A 372 14.46 -0.95 -2.99
C GLY A 372 14.38 -1.82 -4.23
N PHE A 373 15.37 -2.68 -4.45
CA PHE A 373 15.33 -3.66 -5.53
C PHE A 373 14.17 -4.65 -5.40
N CYS A 374 14.02 -5.27 -4.22
CA CYS A 374 12.99 -6.28 -3.99
C CYS A 374 11.57 -5.73 -4.11
N ILE A 375 11.31 -4.52 -3.60
CA ILE A 375 10.00 -3.86 -3.65
C ILE A 375 9.61 -3.52 -5.10
N VAL A 376 10.55 -2.95 -5.88
CA VAL A 376 10.29 -2.61 -7.29
C VAL A 376 10.05 -3.88 -8.10
N VAL A 377 10.94 -4.87 -8.00
CA VAL A 377 10.81 -6.13 -8.75
C VAL A 377 9.57 -6.91 -8.32
N GLY A 378 9.20 -6.90 -7.04
CA GLY A 378 7.94 -7.46 -6.56
C GLY A 378 6.72 -6.85 -7.27
N SER A 379 6.72 -5.54 -7.50
CA SER A 379 5.67 -4.85 -8.26
C SER A 379 5.71 -5.17 -9.75
N VAL A 380 6.89 -5.46 -10.33
CA VAL A 380 7.01 -5.98 -11.71
C VAL A 380 6.31 -7.34 -11.82
N PHE A 381 6.46 -8.23 -10.83
CA PHE A 381 5.75 -9.52 -10.84
C PHE A 381 4.23 -9.34 -10.85
N GLN A 382 3.71 -8.39 -10.07
CA GLN A 382 2.28 -8.05 -10.06
C GLN A 382 1.83 -7.49 -11.42
N ALA A 383 2.59 -6.56 -12.00
CA ALA A 383 2.29 -5.95 -13.30
C ALA A 383 2.23 -6.97 -14.46
N LEU A 384 3.07 -8.01 -14.40
CA LEU A 384 3.10 -9.11 -15.37
C LEU A 384 2.09 -10.23 -15.07
N GLY A 385 1.21 -10.06 -14.07
CA GLY A 385 0.19 -11.04 -13.71
C GLY A 385 0.67 -12.20 -12.83
N ASN A 386 1.88 -12.12 -12.28
CA ASN A 386 2.50 -13.16 -11.45
C ASN A 386 2.60 -12.74 -9.97
N GLY A 387 1.51 -12.22 -9.40
CA GLY A 387 1.46 -11.74 -8.02
C GLY A 387 1.88 -12.77 -6.96
N VAL A 388 1.76 -14.06 -7.24
CA VAL A 388 2.18 -15.14 -6.35
C VAL A 388 3.68 -15.07 -6.04
N TYR A 389 4.53 -14.66 -6.99
CA TYR A 389 5.97 -14.54 -6.72
C TYR A 389 6.27 -13.41 -5.73
N SER A 390 5.57 -12.27 -5.85
CA SER A 390 5.63 -11.18 -4.86
C SER A 390 5.23 -11.67 -3.46
N MET A 391 4.15 -12.45 -3.38
CA MET A 391 3.66 -13.02 -2.12
C MET A 391 4.69 -13.98 -1.51
N ILE A 392 5.23 -14.92 -2.30
CA ILE A 392 6.23 -15.88 -1.80
C ILE A 392 7.46 -15.15 -1.25
N VAL A 393 7.98 -14.14 -1.98
CA VAL A 393 9.12 -13.34 -1.52
C VAL A 393 8.79 -12.62 -0.20
N SER A 394 7.61 -11.99 -0.11
CA SER A 394 7.21 -11.25 1.10
C SER A 394 7.01 -12.16 2.31
N VAL A 395 6.37 -13.32 2.12
CA VAL A 395 6.17 -14.32 3.18
C VAL A 395 7.53 -14.89 3.64
N ALA A 396 8.36 -15.31 2.70
CA ALA A 396 9.69 -15.85 3.01
C ALA A 396 10.53 -14.83 3.78
N ARG A 397 10.59 -13.57 3.30
CA ARG A 397 11.35 -12.50 3.94
C ARG A 397 10.89 -12.24 5.37
N GLN A 398 9.59 -12.03 5.58
CA GLN A 398 9.07 -11.51 6.85
C GLN A 398 8.78 -12.62 7.86
N MET A 399 8.18 -13.73 7.42
CA MET A 399 7.75 -14.80 8.33
C MET A 399 8.79 -15.90 8.48
N CYS A 400 9.45 -16.30 7.36
CA CYS A 400 10.37 -17.44 7.41
C CYS A 400 11.82 -17.04 7.75
N VAL A 401 12.22 -15.79 7.51
CA VAL A 401 13.59 -15.33 7.78
C VAL A 401 13.61 -14.28 8.89
N LEU A 402 12.95 -13.12 8.71
CA LEU A 402 13.06 -12.00 9.64
C LEU A 402 12.67 -12.39 11.09
N LEU A 403 11.46 -12.88 11.29
CA LEU A 403 10.97 -13.21 12.64
C LEU A 403 11.76 -14.35 13.30
N PRO A 404 12.05 -15.49 12.63
CA PRO A 404 12.88 -16.53 13.21
C PRO A 404 14.31 -16.07 13.55
N VAL A 405 14.96 -15.32 12.64
CA VAL A 405 16.30 -14.79 12.88
C VAL A 405 16.29 -13.78 14.03
N ALA A 406 15.33 -12.85 14.06
CA ALA A 406 15.19 -11.92 15.17
C ALA A 406 14.99 -12.65 16.50
N LYS A 407 14.17 -13.72 16.52
CA LYS A 407 13.97 -14.54 17.71
C LYS A 407 15.26 -15.27 18.13
N LEU A 408 16.00 -15.83 17.20
CA LEU A 408 17.29 -16.48 17.50
C LEU A 408 18.30 -15.47 18.06
N LEU A 409 18.44 -14.30 17.43
CA LEU A 409 19.35 -13.26 17.88
C LEU A 409 18.93 -12.68 19.24
N SER A 410 17.63 -12.67 19.58
CA SER A 410 17.14 -12.23 20.89
C SER A 410 17.60 -13.12 22.05
N LEU A 411 18.02 -14.36 21.79
CA LEU A 411 18.54 -15.28 22.82
C LEU A 411 19.93 -14.86 23.34
N SER A 412 20.63 -13.99 22.60
CA SER A 412 21.92 -13.44 23.06
C SER A 412 21.79 -12.45 24.23
N GLY A 413 20.58 -11.90 24.46
CA GLY A 413 20.35 -10.85 25.45
C GLY A 413 20.78 -9.43 24.96
N ASP A 414 21.35 -9.31 23.78
CA ASP A 414 21.79 -8.04 23.21
C ASP A 414 20.80 -7.56 22.12
N VAL A 415 20.15 -6.43 22.39
CA VAL A 415 19.19 -5.84 21.45
C VAL A 415 19.83 -5.39 20.14
N THR A 416 21.12 -5.02 20.16
CA THR A 416 21.82 -4.54 18.96
C THR A 416 21.95 -5.63 17.91
N LEU A 417 22.09 -6.88 18.34
CA LEU A 417 22.15 -8.03 17.45
C LEU A 417 20.80 -8.30 16.75
N ILE A 418 19.67 -8.00 17.41
CA ILE A 418 18.35 -8.25 16.84
C ILE A 418 18.15 -7.46 15.55
N TRP A 419 18.70 -6.24 15.47
CA TRP A 419 18.58 -5.38 14.28
C TRP A 419 19.21 -5.98 13.03
N TRP A 420 20.20 -6.87 13.17
CA TRP A 420 20.78 -7.60 12.04
C TRP A 420 19.82 -8.56 11.35
N ALA A 421 18.69 -8.90 11.98
CA ALA A 421 17.68 -9.71 11.35
C ALA A 421 17.13 -9.06 10.06
N PHE A 422 17.08 -7.72 9.98
CA PHE A 422 16.61 -7.00 8.80
C PHE A 422 17.58 -7.14 7.60
N PRO A 423 18.88 -6.84 7.70
CA PRO A 423 19.81 -7.09 6.61
C PRO A 423 19.86 -8.56 6.18
N ILE A 424 19.84 -9.49 7.11
CA ILE A 424 19.85 -10.93 6.81
C ILE A 424 18.60 -11.34 6.01
N ALA A 425 17.44 -10.91 6.45
CA ALA A 425 16.18 -11.19 5.76
C ALA A 425 16.16 -10.57 4.36
N GLU A 426 16.73 -9.39 4.19
CA GLU A 426 16.76 -8.72 2.90
C GLU A 426 17.73 -9.40 1.92
N LEU A 427 18.87 -9.92 2.38
CA LEU A 427 19.75 -10.73 1.54
C LEU A 427 19.05 -11.98 1.02
N ALA A 428 18.32 -12.69 1.87
CA ALA A 428 17.51 -13.84 1.46
C ALA A 428 16.43 -13.41 0.45
N SER A 429 15.79 -12.25 0.66
CA SER A 429 14.82 -11.66 -0.25
C SER A 429 15.41 -11.37 -1.64
N VAL A 430 16.62 -10.79 -1.70
CA VAL A 430 17.32 -10.51 -2.96
C VAL A 430 17.60 -11.80 -3.75
N LEU A 431 18.07 -12.85 -3.09
CA LEU A 431 18.32 -14.13 -3.76
C LEU A 431 17.04 -14.71 -4.37
N LEU A 432 15.97 -14.73 -3.60
CA LEU A 432 14.69 -15.27 -4.06
C LEU A 432 14.04 -14.38 -5.14
N THR A 433 14.12 -13.07 -4.99
CA THR A 433 13.63 -12.10 -5.98
C THR A 433 14.40 -12.22 -7.29
N SER A 434 15.72 -12.35 -7.24
CA SER A 434 16.56 -12.52 -8.42
C SER A 434 16.27 -13.85 -9.13
N TYR A 435 16.07 -14.93 -8.39
CA TYR A 435 15.64 -16.21 -8.96
C TYR A 435 14.33 -16.08 -9.72
N PHE A 436 13.30 -15.48 -9.12
CA PHE A 436 12.01 -15.29 -9.79
C PHE A 436 12.09 -14.29 -10.94
N LEU A 437 12.94 -13.26 -10.84
CA LEU A 437 13.16 -12.31 -11.94
C LEU A 437 13.74 -13.00 -13.18
N VAL A 438 14.77 -13.84 -13.00
CA VAL A 438 15.34 -14.63 -14.10
C VAL A 438 14.30 -15.58 -14.69
N ARG A 439 13.50 -16.23 -13.83
CA ARG A 439 12.43 -17.14 -14.28
C ARG A 439 11.35 -16.40 -15.09
N ILE A 440 10.89 -15.22 -14.63
CA ILE A 440 9.92 -14.39 -15.36
C ILE A 440 10.54 -13.84 -16.64
N TYR A 441 11.80 -13.41 -16.60
CA TYR A 441 12.48 -12.94 -17.81
C TYR A 441 12.44 -14.00 -18.90
N ARG A 442 12.85 -15.25 -18.59
CA ARG A 442 12.89 -16.35 -19.54
C ARG A 442 11.52 -16.83 -20.00
N LYS A 443 10.50 -16.85 -19.11
CA LYS A 443 9.18 -17.42 -19.40
C LYS A 443 8.17 -16.42 -19.96
N VAL A 444 8.33 -15.13 -19.66
CA VAL A 444 7.35 -14.10 -19.99
C VAL A 444 7.97 -12.98 -20.81
N ILE A 445 9.03 -12.30 -20.27
CA ILE A 445 9.54 -11.08 -20.88
C ILE A 445 10.20 -11.35 -22.22
N CYS A 446 10.93 -12.46 -22.38
CA CYS A 446 11.56 -12.81 -23.66
C CYS A 446 10.54 -13.04 -24.79
N HIS A 447 9.35 -13.49 -24.46
CA HIS A 447 8.31 -13.84 -25.42
C HIS A 447 7.26 -12.74 -25.66
N ILE A 448 7.50 -11.54 -25.12
CA ILE A 448 6.64 -10.38 -25.36
C ILE A 448 6.77 -9.97 -26.83
N GLY A 449 5.62 -9.89 -27.55
CA GLY A 449 5.57 -9.51 -28.97
C GLY A 449 5.73 -10.67 -29.94
N GLU A 450 6.00 -11.87 -29.47
CA GLU A 450 5.95 -13.06 -30.33
C GLU A 450 4.48 -13.40 -30.67
N PRO A 451 4.17 -13.75 -31.92
CA PRO A 451 2.83 -14.20 -32.28
C PRO A 451 2.47 -15.43 -31.42
N VAL A 452 1.28 -15.43 -30.85
CA VAL A 452 0.77 -16.57 -30.09
C VAL A 452 0.71 -17.77 -31.03
N GLN A 453 1.73 -18.62 -30.98
CA GLN A 453 1.63 -19.95 -31.59
C GLN A 453 0.45 -20.63 -30.91
N ALA A 454 -0.55 -21.03 -31.69
CA ALA A 454 -1.65 -21.83 -31.23
C ALA A 454 -1.04 -23.01 -30.45
N LYS A 455 -1.28 -23.04 -29.14
CA LYS A 455 -0.97 -24.25 -28.37
C LYS A 455 -1.83 -25.35 -28.99
N GLU A 456 -1.20 -26.20 -29.79
CA GLU A 456 -1.76 -27.46 -30.12
C GLU A 456 -2.21 -28.13 -28.82
N THR A 457 -3.51 -28.31 -28.73
CA THR A 457 -4.14 -29.19 -27.78
C THR A 457 -3.62 -30.60 -28.14
N THR A 458 -2.58 -31.02 -27.47
CA THR A 458 -2.26 -32.44 -27.32
C THR A 458 -2.80 -32.86 -25.98
N ASP A 459 -3.76 -33.75 -26.06
CA ASP A 459 -4.54 -34.50 -25.06
C ASP A 459 -3.84 -34.82 -23.74
#